data_b943da74be70ddb200089e3679f0539c
#
_entry.id   b943da74be70ddb200089e3679f0539c
#
_cell.length_a   1.000
_cell.length_b   1.000
_cell.length_c   1.000
_cell.angle_alpha   90.00
_cell.angle_beta   90.00
_cell.angle_gamma   90.00
#
_symmetry.space_group_name_H-M   'P 1'
#
loop_
_entity.id
_entity.type
_entity.pdbx_description
1 polymer ?
#
loop_
_entity_poly.entity_id
_entity_poly.type
_entity_poly.pdbx_seq_one_letter_code
_entity_poly.pdbx_strand_id
1 'polypeptide(L)'
;MTVSGPLARRLIAPVWRRRAIAVPVALAAVLTGSASGISLVRIHPGDTLSAIAVRYHTTVARLVALNHLPGDGDLIYAGQELKIPGAASSSGARTRYHLVAPGDTLDGIAARYHVNPMAIARRNHLPRSLIVVLGSRLAIPLQGSQNRPSSALGSLADRPEPSRDGVASLIRSTSARWGLDPSLALAVSWQESGWNMHEVSPVGAIGAMQVMPATGSFLSADVVHRRLDLGNASDNVTAGVALLSMLTHEASSTSQAVAGYYQGLQSVIDHGMYPSTKQYVADVMSLRQTYR
;
A
#
# COMPACT_ATOMS: atom_id res chain seq x y z
N MET A 1 17.72 2.24 68.30
CA MET A 1 17.53 0.90 67.79
C MET A 1 17.01 1.03 66.36
N THR A 2 17.81 0.53 65.45
CA THR A 2 17.60 0.21 64.02
C THR A 2 17.08 1.27 63.07
N VAL A 3 18.03 1.80 62.37
CA VAL A 3 17.94 2.59 61.13
C VAL A 3 17.78 1.61 59.95
N SER A 4 16.84 1.88 59.07
CA SER A 4 16.78 1.25 57.71
C SER A 4 16.63 2.32 56.67
N GLY A 5 17.68 2.57 55.91
CA GLY A 5 17.70 3.47 54.78
C GLY A 5 17.22 2.81 53.48
N PRO A 6 16.75 3.60 52.48
CA PRO A 6 16.29 3.09 51.26
C PRO A 6 17.43 2.87 50.23
N LEU A 7 17.37 1.72 49.53
CA LEU A 7 18.22 1.32 48.44
C LEU A 7 18.02 2.22 47.22
N ALA A 8 19.09 2.90 46.83
CA ALA A 8 19.17 3.65 45.58
C ALA A 8 19.23 2.69 44.35
N ARG A 9 18.21 2.66 43.52
CA ARG A 9 18.23 2.03 42.21
C ARG A 9 19.06 2.89 41.26
N ARG A 10 20.23 2.40 40.87
CA ARG A 10 21.01 2.96 39.77
C ARG A 10 20.29 2.64 38.46
N LEU A 11 19.80 3.66 37.78
CA LEU A 11 19.39 3.62 36.38
C LEU A 11 20.64 3.61 35.51
N ILE A 12 20.88 2.49 34.84
CA ILE A 12 21.93 2.37 33.81
C ILE A 12 21.29 2.83 32.50
N ALA A 13 21.69 3.98 31.99
CA ALA A 13 21.33 4.46 30.68
C ALA A 13 22.19 3.77 29.61
N PRO A 14 21.64 3.26 28.50
CA PRO A 14 22.44 2.70 27.40
C PRO A 14 23.01 3.84 26.56
N VAL A 15 24.36 3.89 26.52
CA VAL A 15 25.12 4.81 25.68
C VAL A 15 25.13 4.29 24.26
N TRP A 16 24.28 4.84 23.39
CA TRP A 16 24.37 4.63 21.93
C TRP A 16 25.38 5.60 21.34
N ARG A 17 26.63 5.22 21.28
CA ARG A 17 27.63 5.91 20.48
C ARG A 17 27.41 5.53 19.01
N ARG A 18 26.91 6.48 18.22
CA ARG A 18 26.97 6.42 16.74
C ARG A 18 28.43 6.43 16.30
N ARG A 19 28.95 5.30 15.87
CA ARG A 19 30.15 5.25 15.05
C ARG A 19 29.71 5.14 13.60
N ALA A 20 29.90 6.20 12.83
CA ALA A 20 29.86 6.15 11.37
C ALA A 20 31.02 5.27 10.91
N ILE A 21 30.72 4.09 10.41
CA ILE A 21 31.71 3.22 9.74
C ILE A 21 31.60 3.54 8.26
N ALA A 22 32.61 4.21 7.74
CA ALA A 22 32.82 4.36 6.31
C ALA A 22 33.06 2.96 5.72
N VAL A 23 32.18 2.52 4.81
CA VAL A 23 32.34 1.27 4.07
C VAL A 23 33.28 1.55 2.90
N PRO A 24 34.46 0.91 2.80
CA PRO A 24 35.28 1.02 1.60
C PRO A 24 34.59 0.24 0.47
N VAL A 25 34.40 0.92 -0.66
CA VAL A 25 34.00 0.28 -1.91
C VAL A 25 35.14 -0.57 -2.39
N ALA A 26 35.10 -1.84 -2.12
CA ALA A 26 36.04 -2.81 -2.72
C ALA A 26 35.53 -3.14 -4.13
N LEU A 27 36.38 -2.79 -5.10
CA LEU A 27 36.23 -3.11 -6.51
C LEU A 27 36.31 -4.64 -6.69
N ALA A 28 35.20 -5.30 -6.91
CA ALA A 28 35.16 -6.73 -7.17
C ALA A 28 35.60 -7.00 -8.61
N ALA A 29 36.69 -7.72 -8.78
CA ALA A 29 37.16 -8.24 -10.05
C ALA A 29 36.10 -9.21 -10.62
N VAL A 30 35.54 -8.87 -11.78
CA VAL A 30 34.65 -9.74 -12.55
C VAL A 30 35.52 -10.69 -13.36
N LEU A 31 35.56 -11.96 -12.98
CA LEU A 31 36.04 -13.02 -13.85
C LEU A 31 34.93 -13.42 -14.82
N THR A 32 35.15 -13.13 -16.08
CA THR A 32 34.28 -13.54 -17.19
C THR A 32 34.49 -15.01 -17.51
N GLY A 33 33.56 -15.85 -17.11
CA GLY A 33 33.44 -17.25 -17.53
C GLY A 33 32.03 -17.52 -18.00
N SER A 34 31.84 -17.64 -19.30
CA SER A 34 30.57 -18.02 -19.94
C SER A 34 30.30 -19.50 -19.74
N ALA A 35 29.19 -19.83 -19.08
CA ALA A 35 28.25 -20.95 -19.28
C ALA A 35 27.65 -21.36 -17.93
N SER A 36 26.32 -21.25 -17.87
CA SER A 36 25.48 -21.57 -16.71
C SER A 36 25.47 -20.45 -15.65
N GLY A 37 24.50 -19.57 -15.75
CA GLY A 37 24.17 -18.42 -14.93
C GLY A 37 24.24 -18.52 -13.41
N ILE A 38 25.33 -19.01 -12.84
CA ILE A 38 25.59 -19.06 -11.40
C ILE A 38 26.90 -18.32 -11.13
N SER A 39 26.87 -17.36 -10.22
CA SER A 39 28.03 -16.64 -9.70
C SER A 39 28.30 -17.07 -8.25
N LEU A 40 29.56 -17.07 -7.82
CA LEU A 40 29.90 -17.31 -6.42
C LEU A 40 30.18 -15.97 -5.73
N VAL A 41 29.63 -15.80 -4.54
CA VAL A 41 29.83 -14.62 -3.71
C VAL A 41 30.27 -15.07 -2.32
N ARG A 42 31.30 -14.44 -1.77
CA ARG A 42 31.78 -14.70 -0.42
C ARG A 42 30.98 -13.88 0.59
N ILE A 43 30.47 -14.55 1.63
CA ILE A 43 29.73 -13.91 2.72
C ILE A 43 30.70 -13.18 3.63
N HIS A 44 30.39 -11.90 3.95
CA HIS A 44 31.15 -11.08 4.88
C HIS A 44 30.47 -11.04 6.26
N PRO A 45 31.22 -10.72 7.33
CA PRO A 45 30.64 -10.50 8.64
C PRO A 45 29.52 -9.44 8.59
N GLY A 46 28.35 -9.79 9.10
CA GLY A 46 27.16 -8.92 9.07
C GLY A 46 26.26 -9.07 7.84
N ASP A 47 26.64 -9.89 6.86
CA ASP A 47 25.74 -10.22 5.75
C ASP A 47 24.58 -11.11 6.23
N THR A 48 23.40 -10.86 5.66
CA THR A 48 22.22 -11.72 5.82
C THR A 48 21.74 -12.22 4.46
N LEU A 49 21.12 -13.39 4.40
CA LEU A 49 20.54 -13.87 3.12
C LEU A 49 19.56 -12.89 2.52
N SER A 50 18.79 -12.18 3.35
CA SER A 50 17.87 -11.14 2.88
C SER A 50 18.59 -9.98 2.22
N ALA A 51 19.69 -9.49 2.82
CA ALA A 51 20.50 -8.42 2.24
C ALA A 51 21.20 -8.88 0.94
N ILE A 52 21.69 -10.11 0.90
CA ILE A 52 22.33 -10.72 -0.28
C ILE A 52 21.27 -10.91 -1.38
N ALA A 53 20.08 -11.42 -1.05
CA ALA A 53 19.00 -11.58 -2.01
C ALA A 53 18.61 -10.24 -2.67
N VAL A 54 18.53 -9.16 -1.88
CA VAL A 54 18.29 -7.80 -2.37
C VAL A 54 19.43 -7.34 -3.29
N ARG A 55 20.68 -7.48 -2.84
CA ARG A 55 21.88 -7.06 -3.60
C ARG A 55 21.99 -7.71 -4.97
N TYR A 56 21.62 -8.99 -5.05
CA TYR A 56 21.76 -9.80 -6.27
C TYR A 56 20.42 -10.05 -7.00
N HIS A 57 19.38 -9.28 -6.68
CA HIS A 57 18.08 -9.34 -7.34
C HIS A 57 17.46 -10.74 -7.39
N THR A 58 17.56 -11.47 -6.29
CA THR A 58 17.01 -12.81 -6.11
C THR A 58 16.13 -12.88 -4.84
N THR A 59 15.64 -14.06 -4.49
CA THR A 59 14.86 -14.29 -3.27
C THR A 59 15.64 -15.17 -2.30
N VAL A 60 15.36 -15.03 -0.99
CA VAL A 60 15.95 -15.91 0.05
C VAL A 60 15.67 -17.37 -0.28
N ALA A 61 14.41 -17.71 -0.61
CA ALA A 61 14.04 -19.08 -0.97
C ALA A 61 14.85 -19.63 -2.14
N ARG A 62 15.17 -18.80 -3.15
CA ARG A 62 16.00 -19.22 -4.29
C ARG A 62 17.46 -19.40 -3.91
N LEU A 63 17.99 -18.56 -3.01
CA LEU A 63 19.33 -18.74 -2.46
C LEU A 63 19.44 -20.01 -1.62
N VAL A 64 18.46 -20.26 -0.76
CA VAL A 64 18.36 -21.49 0.05
C VAL A 64 18.34 -22.73 -0.83
N ALA A 65 17.46 -22.77 -1.83
CA ALA A 65 17.35 -23.90 -2.75
C ALA A 65 18.63 -24.13 -3.58
N LEU A 66 19.24 -23.04 -4.10
CA LEU A 66 20.45 -23.12 -4.94
C LEU A 66 21.69 -23.58 -4.17
N ASN A 67 21.74 -23.28 -2.87
CA ASN A 67 22.87 -23.59 -2.00
C ASN A 67 22.61 -24.77 -1.05
N HIS A 68 21.43 -25.38 -1.14
CA HIS A 68 21.01 -26.48 -0.24
C HIS A 68 21.18 -26.13 1.24
N LEU A 69 20.84 -24.88 1.60
CA LEU A 69 20.98 -24.43 2.98
C LEU A 69 19.93 -25.12 3.88
N PRO A 70 20.31 -25.53 5.10
CA PRO A 70 19.39 -26.15 6.03
C PRO A 70 18.35 -25.15 6.53
N GLY A 71 17.11 -25.61 6.76
CA GLY A 71 16.00 -24.77 7.20
C GLY A 71 15.62 -23.73 6.17
N ASP A 72 15.08 -22.59 6.64
CA ASP A 72 14.69 -21.45 5.80
C ASP A 72 15.88 -20.52 5.48
N GLY A 73 17.13 -20.96 5.73
CA GLY A 73 18.34 -20.20 5.47
C GLY A 73 18.75 -19.24 6.59
N ASP A 74 18.30 -19.50 7.81
CA ASP A 74 18.61 -18.63 8.97
C ASP A 74 20.09 -18.61 9.35
N LEU A 75 20.87 -19.58 8.90
CA LEU A 75 22.29 -19.69 9.24
C LEU A 75 23.17 -19.64 7.98
N ILE A 76 23.89 -18.52 7.84
CA ILE A 76 24.99 -18.37 6.91
C ILE A 76 26.24 -17.88 7.66
N TYR A 77 27.43 -18.31 7.23
CA TYR A 77 28.66 -18.01 7.95
C TYR A 77 29.54 -17.06 7.15
N ALA A 78 30.17 -16.11 7.83
CA ALA A 78 31.19 -15.26 7.23
C ALA A 78 32.34 -16.11 6.67
N GLY A 79 32.76 -15.83 5.44
CA GLY A 79 33.76 -16.60 4.71
C GLY A 79 33.17 -17.72 3.85
N GLN A 80 31.92 -18.11 4.02
CA GLN A 80 31.23 -19.09 3.18
C GLN A 80 31.06 -18.55 1.76
N GLU A 81 31.18 -19.41 0.75
CA GLU A 81 30.83 -19.10 -0.63
C GLU A 81 29.37 -19.43 -0.87
N LEU A 82 28.62 -18.46 -1.38
CA LEU A 82 27.22 -18.58 -1.72
C LEU A 82 27.04 -18.54 -3.25
N LYS A 83 26.39 -19.54 -3.79
CA LYS A 83 25.96 -19.54 -5.20
C LYS A 83 24.85 -18.55 -5.38
N ILE A 84 25.05 -17.60 -6.26
CA ILE A 84 24.05 -16.61 -6.64
C ILE A 84 23.59 -16.94 -8.04
N PRO A 85 22.26 -16.94 -8.31
CA PRO A 85 21.79 -17.06 -9.67
C PRO A 85 22.42 -15.96 -10.50
N GLY A 86 23.22 -16.32 -11.51
CA GLY A 86 23.74 -15.34 -12.45
C GLY A 86 22.57 -14.62 -13.13
N ALA A 87 22.78 -13.39 -13.52
CA ALA A 87 21.81 -12.68 -14.33
C ALA A 87 21.57 -13.49 -15.60
N ALA A 88 20.55 -14.36 -15.59
CA ALA A 88 20.05 -14.91 -16.81
C ALA A 88 19.71 -13.69 -17.68
N SER A 89 20.33 -13.60 -18.86
CA SER A 89 19.91 -12.70 -19.93
C SER A 89 18.50 -13.15 -20.33
N SER A 90 17.54 -12.92 -19.46
CA SER A 90 16.15 -12.95 -19.84
C SER A 90 15.94 -11.67 -20.66
N SER A 91 15.85 -11.82 -21.98
CA SER A 91 15.10 -10.94 -22.84
C SER A 91 13.63 -10.95 -22.36
N GLY A 92 13.37 -10.35 -21.20
CA GLY A 92 12.09 -10.34 -20.52
C GLY A 92 12.11 -9.29 -19.42
N ALA A 93 11.42 -8.21 -19.68
CA ALA A 93 10.87 -7.25 -18.75
C ALA A 93 11.74 -6.88 -17.54
N ARG A 94 12.44 -5.76 -17.63
CA ARG A 94 13.08 -5.08 -16.48
C ARG A 94 12.05 -4.88 -15.38
N THR A 95 12.11 -5.65 -14.29
CA THR A 95 11.25 -5.42 -13.12
C THR A 95 11.72 -4.16 -12.41
N ARG A 96 10.89 -3.13 -12.35
CA ARG A 96 11.09 -2.00 -11.44
C ARG A 96 10.72 -2.42 -10.04
N TYR A 97 11.37 -1.82 -9.07
CA TYR A 97 10.99 -2.00 -7.66
C TYR A 97 10.73 -0.64 -7.04
N HIS A 98 9.78 -0.62 -6.12
CA HIS A 98 9.46 0.52 -5.29
C HIS A 98 9.70 0.15 -3.81
N LEU A 99 10.45 0.97 -3.09
CA LEU A 99 10.59 0.84 -1.64
C LEU A 99 9.47 1.65 -1.01
N VAL A 100 8.59 0.99 -0.26
CA VAL A 100 7.44 1.64 0.37
C VAL A 100 7.93 2.64 1.43
N ALA A 101 7.63 3.91 1.21
CA ALA A 101 7.95 5.03 2.08
C ALA A 101 6.74 5.40 2.98
N PRO A 102 6.96 6.16 4.06
CA PRO A 102 5.85 6.69 4.86
C PRO A 102 4.88 7.49 3.99
N GLY A 103 3.58 7.17 4.09
CA GLY A 103 2.53 7.80 3.29
C GLY A 103 2.25 7.14 1.94
N ASP A 104 3.04 6.14 1.53
CA ASP A 104 2.73 5.37 0.33
C ASP A 104 1.50 4.48 0.55
N THR A 105 0.62 4.49 -0.44
CA THR A 105 -0.48 3.53 -0.59
C THR A 105 -0.25 2.72 -1.85
N LEU A 106 -0.84 1.54 -1.95
CA LEU A 106 -0.73 0.73 -3.18
C LEU A 106 -1.19 1.51 -4.41
N ASP A 107 -2.27 2.27 -4.28
CA ASP A 107 -2.82 3.09 -5.35
C ASP A 107 -1.91 4.28 -5.71
N GLY A 108 -1.35 4.96 -4.72
CA GLY A 108 -0.38 6.04 -4.92
C GLY A 108 0.89 5.54 -5.64
N ILE A 109 1.39 4.36 -5.25
CA ILE A 109 2.50 3.70 -5.93
C ILE A 109 2.12 3.33 -7.36
N ALA A 110 0.94 2.73 -7.56
CA ALA A 110 0.44 2.34 -8.86
C ALA A 110 0.28 3.54 -9.81
N ALA A 111 -0.24 4.65 -9.32
CA ALA A 111 -0.35 5.91 -10.06
C ALA A 111 1.02 6.47 -10.46
N ARG A 112 2.00 6.49 -9.53
CA ARG A 112 3.38 6.94 -9.79
C ARG A 112 4.04 6.16 -10.92
N TYR A 113 3.76 4.87 -11.02
CA TYR A 113 4.35 3.99 -12.04
C TYR A 113 3.44 3.75 -13.23
N HIS A 114 2.25 4.34 -13.27
CA HIS A 114 1.22 4.16 -14.32
C HIS A 114 0.87 2.69 -14.55
N VAL A 115 0.71 1.92 -13.49
CA VAL A 115 0.35 0.50 -13.53
C VAL A 115 -0.92 0.23 -12.73
N ASN A 116 -1.59 -0.87 -13.04
CA ASN A 116 -2.76 -1.28 -12.27
C ASN A 116 -2.36 -1.73 -10.85
N PRO A 117 -2.97 -1.19 -9.77
CA PRO A 117 -2.66 -1.58 -8.39
C PRO A 117 -2.80 -3.09 -8.14
N MET A 118 -3.83 -3.72 -8.73
CA MET A 118 -4.01 -5.17 -8.63
C MET A 118 -2.91 -5.96 -9.33
N ALA A 119 -2.26 -5.38 -10.36
CA ALA A 119 -1.11 -6.01 -10.97
C ALA A 119 0.11 -5.98 -10.03
N ILE A 120 0.29 -4.87 -9.27
CA ILE A 120 1.30 -4.81 -8.21
C ILE A 120 0.95 -5.82 -7.11
N ALA A 121 -0.30 -5.84 -6.63
CA ALA A 121 -0.74 -6.72 -5.56
C ALA A 121 -0.52 -8.21 -5.92
N ARG A 122 -0.97 -8.65 -7.09
CA ARG A 122 -0.76 -10.02 -7.57
C ARG A 122 0.70 -10.40 -7.70
N ARG A 123 1.52 -9.47 -8.26
CA ARG A 123 2.96 -9.74 -8.45
C ARG A 123 3.73 -9.88 -7.15
N ASN A 124 3.26 -9.21 -6.10
CA ASN A 124 3.90 -9.20 -4.78
C ASN A 124 3.18 -10.09 -3.75
N HIS A 125 2.16 -10.83 -4.17
CA HIS A 125 1.37 -11.70 -3.29
C HIS A 125 0.82 -10.94 -2.06
N LEU A 126 0.42 -9.67 -2.27
CA LEU A 126 -0.13 -8.86 -1.19
C LEU A 126 -1.44 -9.48 -0.67
N PRO A 127 -1.71 -9.37 0.64
CA PRO A 127 -2.96 -9.83 1.22
C PRO A 127 -4.15 -9.10 0.59
N ARG A 128 -5.36 -9.65 0.73
CA ARG A 128 -6.59 -9.05 0.20
C ARG A 128 -6.87 -7.64 0.72
N SER A 129 -6.33 -7.31 1.89
CA SER A 129 -6.37 -5.95 2.45
C SER A 129 -5.66 -4.90 1.60
N LEU A 130 -4.84 -5.32 0.61
CA LEU A 130 -4.03 -4.46 -0.25
C LEU A 130 -3.09 -3.51 0.51
N ILE A 131 -2.79 -3.83 1.76
CA ILE A 131 -1.90 -3.05 2.62
C ILE A 131 -0.47 -3.26 2.13
N VAL A 132 0.23 -2.14 1.94
CA VAL A 132 1.67 -2.13 1.67
C VAL A 132 2.41 -1.83 2.97
N VAL A 133 3.40 -2.65 3.27
CA VAL A 133 4.17 -2.53 4.52
C VAL A 133 5.32 -1.55 4.31
N LEU A 134 5.45 -0.58 5.21
CA LEU A 134 6.55 0.39 5.21
C LEU A 134 7.91 -0.33 5.17
N GLY A 135 8.81 0.13 4.29
CA GLY A 135 10.13 -0.47 4.09
C GLY A 135 10.11 -1.75 3.26
N SER A 136 8.93 -2.28 2.88
CA SER A 136 8.86 -3.40 1.96
C SER A 136 9.22 -2.96 0.53
N ARG A 137 9.71 -3.91 -0.25
CA ARG A 137 10.08 -3.68 -1.64
C ARG A 137 9.07 -4.33 -2.56
N LEU A 138 8.33 -3.51 -3.28
CA LEU A 138 7.31 -3.97 -4.22
C LEU A 138 7.89 -4.07 -5.63
N ALA A 139 7.72 -5.23 -6.26
CA ALA A 139 8.00 -5.44 -7.67
C ALA A 139 6.90 -4.75 -8.49
N ILE A 140 7.28 -3.73 -9.26
CA ILE A 140 6.36 -2.99 -10.13
C ILE A 140 6.34 -3.69 -11.49
N PRO A 141 5.18 -4.14 -11.97
CA PRO A 141 5.06 -4.69 -13.31
C PRO A 141 5.52 -3.65 -14.34
N LEU A 142 6.33 -4.05 -15.30
CA LEU A 142 6.57 -3.20 -16.45
C LEU A 142 5.27 -3.12 -17.27
N GLN A 143 5.02 -1.97 -17.85
CA GLN A 143 3.94 -1.82 -18.83
C GLN A 143 4.18 -2.77 -20.01
N GLY A 144 3.74 -4.02 -19.85
CA GLY A 144 3.39 -4.88 -20.96
C GLY A 144 2.00 -4.44 -21.39
N SER A 145 1.88 -4.07 -22.63
CA SER A 145 0.66 -3.87 -23.42
C SER A 145 -0.52 -4.68 -22.90
N GLN A 146 -1.35 -4.12 -22.02
CA GLN A 146 -2.70 -4.54 -21.63
C GLN A 146 -3.00 -4.09 -20.21
N ASN A 147 -3.17 -2.83 -20.02
CA ASN A 147 -4.19 -2.18 -19.24
C ASN A 147 -3.83 -0.69 -19.13
N ARG A 148 -4.07 0.05 -20.18
CA ARG A 148 -4.64 1.38 -20.03
C ARG A 148 -5.80 1.18 -19.06
N PRO A 149 -6.04 2.08 -18.06
CA PRO A 149 -7.34 2.10 -17.39
C PRO A 149 -8.34 2.00 -18.53
N SER A 150 -9.06 0.92 -18.52
CA SER A 150 -9.82 0.44 -19.66
C SER A 150 -10.48 1.62 -20.34
N SER A 151 -10.26 1.78 -21.67
CA SER A 151 -11.17 2.49 -22.56
C SER A 151 -12.61 1.93 -22.49
N ALA A 152 -12.88 0.99 -21.60
CA ALA A 152 -14.19 0.54 -21.17
C ALA A 152 -14.93 1.54 -20.24
N LEU A 153 -14.23 2.49 -19.62
CA LEU A 153 -14.85 3.73 -19.20
C LEU A 153 -14.83 4.60 -20.47
N GLY A 154 -15.76 4.39 -21.37
CA GLY A 154 -16.12 5.39 -22.37
C GLY A 154 -16.13 6.72 -21.63
N SER A 155 -15.57 7.77 -22.23
CA SER A 155 -15.33 9.05 -21.53
C SER A 155 -16.39 9.28 -20.45
N LEU A 156 -16.01 9.38 -19.18
CA LEU A 156 -17.00 9.67 -18.12
C LEU A 156 -17.80 10.90 -18.50
N ALA A 157 -17.21 11.82 -19.26
CA ALA A 157 -17.83 13.01 -19.78
C ALA A 157 -19.01 12.72 -20.75
N ASP A 158 -19.07 11.55 -21.38
CA ASP A 158 -20.15 11.18 -22.30
C ASP A 158 -21.27 10.39 -21.60
N ARG A 159 -21.17 10.09 -20.31
CA ARG A 159 -22.21 9.38 -19.56
C ARG A 159 -23.25 10.35 -19.02
N PRO A 160 -24.55 9.98 -19.06
CA PRO A 160 -25.58 10.80 -18.40
C PRO A 160 -25.28 10.86 -16.90
N GLU A 161 -25.05 12.07 -16.42
CA GLU A 161 -24.78 12.34 -15.02
C GLU A 161 -26.07 12.68 -14.29
N PRO A 162 -26.36 12.06 -13.13
CA PRO A 162 -27.39 12.58 -12.25
C PRO A 162 -26.96 13.95 -11.72
N SER A 163 -27.93 14.86 -11.53
CA SER A 163 -27.65 16.13 -10.87
C SER A 163 -26.98 15.90 -9.51
N ARG A 164 -26.30 16.92 -8.95
CA ARG A 164 -25.73 16.84 -7.59
C ARG A 164 -26.76 16.40 -6.55
N ASP A 165 -28.00 16.90 -6.67
CA ASP A 165 -29.11 16.48 -5.79
C ASP A 165 -29.51 15.02 -6.03
N GLY A 166 -29.39 14.53 -7.26
CA GLY A 166 -29.59 13.13 -7.59
C GLY A 166 -28.53 12.25 -6.95
N VAL A 167 -27.25 12.66 -7.00
CA VAL A 167 -26.16 11.97 -6.30
C VAL A 167 -26.37 11.99 -4.78
N ALA A 168 -26.73 13.14 -4.20
CA ALA A 168 -27.02 13.24 -2.77
C ALA A 168 -28.18 12.32 -2.35
N SER A 169 -29.23 12.20 -3.18
CA SER A 169 -30.35 11.29 -2.95
C SER A 169 -29.91 9.81 -3.00
N LEU A 170 -29.03 9.45 -3.96
CA LEU A 170 -28.41 8.12 -4.03
C LEU A 170 -27.59 7.82 -2.79
N ILE A 171 -26.79 8.79 -2.30
CA ILE A 171 -25.98 8.63 -1.09
C ILE A 171 -26.91 8.36 0.11
N ARG A 172 -27.97 9.15 0.32
CA ARG A 172 -28.92 8.95 1.43
C ARG A 172 -29.55 7.56 1.40
N SER A 173 -30.11 7.18 0.25
CA SER A 173 -30.80 5.89 0.11
C SER A 173 -29.85 4.71 0.24
N THR A 174 -28.63 4.83 -0.25
CA THR A 174 -27.61 3.78 -0.14
C THR A 174 -27.10 3.67 1.29
N SER A 175 -26.82 4.80 1.95
CA SER A 175 -26.40 4.81 3.36
C SER A 175 -27.43 4.12 4.27
N ALA A 176 -28.71 4.38 4.06
CA ALA A 176 -29.78 3.73 4.81
C ALA A 176 -29.74 2.19 4.65
N ARG A 177 -29.48 1.69 3.42
CA ARG A 177 -29.35 0.23 3.16
C ARG A 177 -28.14 -0.39 3.83
N TRP A 178 -27.07 0.39 4.04
CA TRP A 178 -25.83 -0.07 4.66
C TRP A 178 -25.74 0.25 6.16
N GLY A 179 -26.81 0.76 6.78
CA GLY A 179 -26.83 1.14 8.19
C GLY A 179 -25.85 2.26 8.55
N LEU A 180 -25.43 3.05 7.55
CA LEU A 180 -24.50 4.16 7.72
C LEU A 180 -25.27 5.47 7.91
N ASP A 181 -24.78 6.33 8.78
CA ASP A 181 -25.32 7.69 8.93
C ASP A 181 -25.19 8.46 7.59
N PRO A 182 -26.31 8.85 6.95
CA PRO A 182 -26.27 9.54 5.67
C PRO A 182 -25.50 10.86 5.72
N SER A 183 -25.52 11.57 6.85
CA SER A 183 -24.80 12.84 6.99
C SER A 183 -23.29 12.67 6.86
N LEU A 184 -22.77 11.53 7.32
CA LEU A 184 -21.34 11.20 7.19
C LEU A 184 -20.97 10.92 5.73
N ALA A 185 -21.74 10.09 5.03
CA ALA A 185 -21.49 9.77 3.64
C ALA A 185 -21.62 10.98 2.71
N LEU A 186 -22.61 11.84 2.97
CA LEU A 186 -22.78 13.11 2.25
C LEU A 186 -21.58 14.03 2.43
N ALA A 187 -21.09 14.16 3.67
CA ALA A 187 -19.92 14.99 3.99
C ALA A 187 -18.65 14.48 3.33
N VAL A 188 -18.40 13.16 3.39
CA VAL A 188 -17.26 12.54 2.71
C VAL A 188 -17.32 12.80 1.21
N SER A 189 -18.46 12.48 0.57
CA SER A 189 -18.60 12.66 -0.87
C SER A 189 -18.51 14.13 -1.32
N TRP A 190 -18.99 15.07 -0.49
CA TRP A 190 -18.80 16.49 -0.78
C TRP A 190 -17.33 16.89 -0.71
N GLN A 191 -16.61 16.43 0.30
CA GLN A 191 -15.18 16.70 0.45
C GLN A 191 -14.36 16.10 -0.68
N GLU A 192 -14.77 14.94 -1.19
CA GLU A 192 -14.05 14.22 -2.26
C GLU A 192 -14.21 14.91 -3.63
N SER A 193 -15.43 15.33 -3.98
CA SER A 193 -15.71 15.79 -5.35
C SER A 193 -16.80 16.87 -5.45
N GLY A 194 -17.41 17.28 -4.34
CA GLY A 194 -18.64 18.09 -4.39
C GLY A 194 -19.82 17.39 -5.06
N TRP A 195 -19.91 16.06 -4.91
CA TRP A 195 -20.90 15.17 -5.53
C TRP A 195 -20.83 15.13 -7.05
N ASN A 196 -19.63 15.28 -7.60
CA ASN A 196 -19.38 15.27 -9.04
C ASN A 196 -19.00 13.86 -9.51
N MET A 197 -19.82 13.26 -10.37
CA MET A 197 -19.54 11.93 -10.94
C MET A 197 -18.45 11.93 -12.01
N HIS A 198 -18.21 13.08 -12.67
CA HIS A 198 -17.18 13.20 -13.70
C HIS A 198 -15.78 13.48 -13.14
N GLU A 199 -15.65 13.62 -11.80
CA GLU A 199 -14.35 13.85 -11.19
C GLU A 199 -13.46 12.61 -11.28
N VAL A 200 -12.27 12.81 -11.81
CA VAL A 200 -11.21 11.79 -11.79
C VAL A 200 -9.94 12.45 -11.29
N SER A 201 -9.48 12.02 -10.13
CA SER A 201 -8.27 12.59 -9.55
C SER A 201 -7.01 12.24 -10.37
N PRO A 202 -5.92 13.02 -10.25
CA PRO A 202 -4.66 12.72 -10.92
C PRO A 202 -4.09 11.32 -10.60
N VAL A 203 -4.49 10.73 -9.47
CA VAL A 203 -4.10 9.38 -9.06
C VAL A 203 -5.10 8.30 -9.50
N GLY A 204 -6.19 8.69 -10.17
CA GLY A 204 -7.17 7.78 -10.76
C GLY A 204 -8.34 7.39 -9.85
N ALA A 205 -8.61 8.12 -8.76
CA ALA A 205 -9.85 7.98 -8.01
C ALA A 205 -11.03 8.49 -8.84
N ILE A 206 -12.17 7.82 -8.78
CA ILE A 206 -13.30 8.01 -9.72
C ILE A 206 -14.56 8.46 -9.00
N GLY A 207 -15.22 9.46 -9.57
CA GLY A 207 -16.60 9.83 -9.34
C GLY A 207 -16.89 10.52 -8.01
N ALA A 208 -18.16 10.57 -7.65
CA ALA A 208 -18.65 11.32 -6.50
C ALA A 208 -18.03 10.90 -5.16
N MET A 209 -17.69 9.64 -5.01
CA MET A 209 -17.07 9.08 -3.80
C MET A 209 -15.56 8.91 -3.93
N GLN A 210 -14.94 9.32 -5.04
CA GLN A 210 -13.51 9.19 -5.33
C GLN A 210 -12.95 7.80 -4.96
N VAL A 211 -13.61 6.77 -5.49
CA VAL A 211 -13.22 5.39 -5.24
C VAL A 211 -12.10 4.97 -6.19
N MET A 212 -11.02 4.44 -5.63
CA MET A 212 -9.93 3.90 -6.44
C MET A 212 -10.34 2.60 -7.14
N PRO A 213 -9.89 2.35 -8.39
CA PRO A 213 -10.23 1.14 -9.13
C PRO A 213 -9.92 -0.18 -8.41
N ALA A 214 -8.81 -0.22 -7.65
CA ALA A 214 -8.47 -1.40 -6.86
C ALA A 214 -9.45 -1.63 -5.71
N THR A 215 -9.81 -0.56 -5.00
CA THR A 215 -10.83 -0.57 -3.95
C THR A 215 -12.19 -1.00 -4.52
N GLY A 216 -12.60 -0.47 -5.67
CA GLY A 216 -13.83 -0.89 -6.35
C GLY A 216 -13.82 -2.37 -6.74
N SER A 217 -12.68 -2.90 -7.16
CA SER A 217 -12.52 -4.33 -7.48
C SER A 217 -12.64 -5.22 -6.23
N PHE A 218 -12.01 -4.84 -5.13
CA PHE A 218 -12.14 -5.50 -3.84
C PHE A 218 -13.61 -5.48 -3.35
N LEU A 219 -14.23 -4.31 -3.33
CA LEU A 219 -15.61 -4.17 -2.89
C LEU A 219 -16.58 -4.98 -3.77
N SER A 220 -16.33 -5.04 -5.07
CA SER A 220 -17.13 -5.85 -6.00
C SER A 220 -17.09 -7.33 -5.65
N ALA A 221 -15.92 -7.86 -5.34
CA ALA A 221 -15.71 -9.29 -5.12
C ALA A 221 -16.05 -9.74 -3.69
N ASP A 222 -15.58 -8.99 -2.70
CA ASP A 222 -15.52 -9.47 -1.32
C ASP A 222 -16.58 -8.84 -0.41
N VAL A 223 -17.26 -7.77 -0.84
CA VAL A 223 -18.22 -7.03 0.00
C VAL A 223 -19.62 -6.97 -0.61
N VAL A 224 -19.71 -6.51 -1.86
CA VAL A 224 -20.99 -6.33 -2.55
C VAL A 224 -21.42 -7.58 -3.32
N HIS A 225 -20.47 -8.49 -3.60
CA HIS A 225 -20.64 -9.73 -4.35
C HIS A 225 -21.29 -9.55 -5.74
N ARG A 226 -21.04 -8.39 -6.35
CA ARG A 226 -21.36 -8.09 -7.75
C ARG A 226 -20.37 -7.12 -8.34
N ARG A 227 -20.19 -7.15 -9.66
CA ARG A 227 -19.34 -6.19 -10.34
C ARG A 227 -19.90 -4.77 -10.18
N LEU A 228 -19.05 -3.83 -9.78
CA LEU A 228 -19.32 -2.41 -9.71
C LEU A 228 -18.64 -1.70 -10.87
N ASP A 229 -19.39 -0.84 -11.56
CA ASP A 229 -18.86 0.11 -12.55
C ASP A 229 -18.71 1.49 -11.88
N LEU A 230 -17.51 1.85 -11.50
CA LEU A 230 -17.25 3.11 -10.79
C LEU A 230 -17.61 4.36 -11.61
N GLY A 231 -17.78 4.24 -12.91
CA GLY A 231 -18.29 5.31 -13.76
C GLY A 231 -19.82 5.44 -13.75
N ASN A 232 -20.53 4.51 -13.10
CA ASN A 232 -21.97 4.60 -12.86
C ASN A 232 -22.25 5.18 -11.47
N ALA A 233 -23.12 6.17 -11.36
CA ALA A 233 -23.38 6.87 -10.11
C ALA A 233 -23.85 5.94 -8.98
N SER A 234 -24.79 5.02 -9.27
CA SER A 234 -25.29 4.07 -8.27
C SER A 234 -24.21 3.13 -7.76
N ASP A 235 -23.35 2.65 -8.66
CA ASP A 235 -22.25 1.75 -8.32
C ASP A 235 -21.12 2.46 -7.59
N ASN A 236 -20.80 3.70 -8.00
CA ASN A 236 -19.81 4.55 -7.34
C ASN A 236 -20.23 4.87 -5.90
N VAL A 237 -21.48 5.31 -5.71
CA VAL A 237 -22.02 5.58 -4.38
C VAL A 237 -22.08 4.29 -3.55
N THR A 238 -22.48 3.16 -4.15
CA THR A 238 -22.48 1.87 -3.44
C THR A 238 -21.07 1.51 -2.96
N ALA A 239 -20.05 1.67 -3.81
CA ALA A 239 -18.68 1.39 -3.45
C ALA A 239 -18.19 2.28 -2.30
N GLY A 240 -18.38 3.60 -2.41
CA GLY A 240 -17.92 4.53 -1.37
C GLY A 240 -18.63 4.36 -0.04
N VAL A 241 -19.97 4.16 -0.07
CA VAL A 241 -20.76 3.91 1.15
C VAL A 241 -20.38 2.57 1.80
N ALA A 242 -20.20 1.51 1.00
CA ALA A 242 -19.76 0.22 1.52
C ALA A 242 -18.40 0.31 2.20
N LEU A 243 -17.43 0.99 1.56
CA LEU A 243 -16.12 1.25 2.16
C LEU A 243 -16.23 2.01 3.48
N LEU A 244 -16.99 3.11 3.49
CA LEU A 244 -17.16 3.94 4.68
C LEU A 244 -17.88 3.18 5.80
N SER A 245 -18.87 2.35 5.46
CA SER A 245 -19.54 1.47 6.43
C SER A 245 -18.56 0.48 7.06
N MET A 246 -17.74 -0.21 6.27
CA MET A 246 -16.70 -1.09 6.79
C MET A 246 -15.75 -0.35 7.75
N LEU A 247 -15.26 0.81 7.33
CA LEU A 247 -14.34 1.62 8.15
C LEU A 247 -14.98 2.07 9.46
N THR A 248 -16.28 2.39 9.48
CA THR A 248 -16.98 2.76 10.71
C THR A 248 -17.18 1.61 11.68
N HIS A 249 -17.19 0.37 11.18
CA HIS A 249 -17.25 -0.83 12.03
C HIS A 249 -15.88 -1.25 12.57
N GLU A 250 -14.81 -1.00 11.82
CA GLU A 250 -13.46 -1.41 12.20
C GLU A 250 -12.72 -0.35 13.03
N ALA A 251 -13.02 0.92 12.81
CA ALA A 251 -12.34 2.03 13.49
C ALA A 251 -12.85 2.23 14.93
N SER A 252 -11.99 2.73 15.80
CA SER A 252 -12.32 3.06 17.20
C SER A 252 -13.19 4.32 17.34
N SER A 253 -13.30 5.12 16.29
CA SER A 253 -14.10 6.36 16.26
C SER A 253 -14.47 6.77 14.83
N THR A 254 -15.54 7.58 14.70
CA THR A 254 -15.92 8.17 13.41
C THR A 254 -14.76 8.97 12.78
N SER A 255 -14.02 9.73 13.58
CA SER A 255 -12.85 10.48 13.07
C SER A 255 -11.76 9.56 12.53
N GLN A 256 -11.55 8.41 13.17
CA GLN A 256 -10.59 7.42 12.68
C GLN A 256 -11.11 6.73 11.41
N ALA A 257 -12.42 6.46 11.29
CA ALA A 257 -13.02 5.92 10.07
C ALA A 257 -12.86 6.89 8.88
N VAL A 258 -13.13 8.18 9.10
CA VAL A 258 -12.92 9.24 8.10
C VAL A 258 -11.44 9.35 7.72
N ALA A 259 -10.54 9.30 8.69
CA ALA A 259 -9.10 9.26 8.44
C ALA A 259 -8.71 8.03 7.62
N GLY A 260 -9.32 6.87 7.92
CA GLY A 260 -9.12 5.61 7.20
C GLY A 260 -9.58 5.67 5.74
N TYR A 261 -10.64 6.43 5.46
CA TYR A 261 -11.11 6.66 4.08
C TYR A 261 -10.05 7.39 3.24
N TYR A 262 -9.42 8.41 3.81
CA TYR A 262 -8.42 9.24 3.15
C TYR A 262 -7.01 8.64 3.14
N GLN A 263 -6.53 8.17 4.29
CA GLN A 263 -5.14 7.73 4.49
C GLN A 263 -4.98 6.21 4.44
N GLY A 264 -6.08 5.45 4.58
CA GLY A 264 -6.06 4.02 4.84
C GLY A 264 -6.02 3.73 6.34
N LEU A 265 -6.97 2.91 6.84
CA LEU A 265 -7.16 2.68 8.27
C LEU A 265 -5.91 2.11 8.95
N GLN A 266 -5.25 1.13 8.32
CA GLN A 266 -4.03 0.55 8.88
C GLN A 266 -2.91 1.59 9.02
N SER A 267 -2.73 2.46 8.03
CA SER A 267 -1.75 3.56 8.10
C SER A 267 -2.05 4.52 9.26
N VAL A 268 -3.34 4.79 9.51
CA VAL A 268 -3.76 5.63 10.66
C VAL A 268 -3.47 4.93 11.98
N ILE A 269 -3.66 3.63 12.07
CA ILE A 269 -3.37 2.84 13.28
C ILE A 269 -1.87 2.81 13.56
N ASP A 270 -1.04 2.55 12.55
CA ASP A 270 0.39 2.35 12.71
C ASP A 270 1.18 3.67 12.90
N HIS A 271 0.74 4.77 12.27
CA HIS A 271 1.51 6.01 12.19
C HIS A 271 0.74 7.24 12.72
N GLY A 272 -0.53 7.06 13.10
CA GLY A 272 -1.41 8.18 13.40
C GLY A 272 -1.84 8.96 12.15
N MET A 273 -2.63 9.99 12.35
CA MET A 273 -3.10 10.87 11.25
C MET A 273 -2.00 11.84 10.84
N TYR A 274 -1.69 11.90 9.55
CA TYR A 274 -0.82 12.93 8.98
C TYR A 274 -1.47 14.32 9.06
N PRO A 275 -0.71 15.43 8.92
CA PRO A 275 -1.28 16.78 8.96
C PRO A 275 -2.42 16.99 7.95
N SER A 276 -2.27 16.51 6.71
CA SER A 276 -3.32 16.55 5.68
C SER A 276 -4.56 15.73 6.06
N THR A 277 -4.36 14.58 6.70
CA THR A 277 -5.44 13.72 7.18
C THR A 277 -6.23 14.39 8.30
N LYS A 278 -5.55 15.05 9.24
CA LYS A 278 -6.21 15.81 10.31
C LYS A 278 -7.08 16.93 9.75
N GLN A 279 -6.58 17.66 8.73
CA GLN A 279 -7.36 18.69 8.05
C GLN A 279 -8.58 18.09 7.36
N TYR A 280 -8.39 17.02 6.58
CA TYR A 280 -9.48 16.32 5.90
C TYR A 280 -10.57 15.86 6.89
N VAL A 281 -10.18 15.27 8.01
CA VAL A 281 -11.13 14.85 9.06
C VAL A 281 -11.88 16.04 9.64
N ALA A 282 -11.20 17.16 9.91
CA ALA A 282 -11.85 18.37 10.43
C ALA A 282 -12.90 18.92 9.44
N ASP A 283 -12.56 18.97 8.15
CA ASP A 283 -13.43 19.45 7.09
C ASP A 283 -14.68 18.56 6.93
N VAL A 284 -14.49 17.24 6.87
CA VAL A 284 -15.59 16.26 6.79
C VAL A 284 -16.49 16.35 8.03
N MET A 285 -15.92 16.43 9.22
CA MET A 285 -16.72 16.50 10.47
C MET A 285 -17.49 17.81 10.57
N SER A 286 -16.99 18.91 10.04
CA SER A 286 -17.70 20.19 9.91
C SER A 286 -18.86 20.08 8.90
N LEU A 287 -18.59 19.55 7.71
CA LEU A 287 -19.60 19.32 6.67
C LEU A 287 -20.74 18.39 7.15
N ARG A 288 -20.40 17.36 7.92
CA ARG A 288 -21.39 16.44 8.48
C ARG A 288 -22.45 17.15 9.33
N GLN A 289 -22.08 18.21 10.03
CA GLN A 289 -23.06 18.98 10.82
C GLN A 289 -24.06 19.72 9.93
N THR A 290 -23.66 20.12 8.73
CA THR A 290 -24.52 20.77 7.75
C THR A 290 -25.55 19.82 7.13
N TYR A 291 -25.23 18.52 7.08
CA TYR A 291 -26.10 17.49 6.44
C TYR A 291 -26.93 16.66 7.43
N ARG A 292 -26.93 16.98 8.71
CA ARG A 292 -27.74 16.34 9.76
C ARG A 292 -29.23 16.64 9.70
#